data_5289b161c16e3c0fea8a7d4ae7ebf9f1
#
_entry.id   5289b161c16e3c0fea8a7d4ae7ebf9f1
#
_cell.length_a   1.000
_cell.length_b   1.000
_cell.length_c   1.000
_cell.angle_alpha   90.00
_cell.angle_beta   90.00
_cell.angle_gamma   90.00
#
_symmetry.space_group_name_H-M   'P 1'
#
loop_
_entity.id
_entity.type
_entity.pdbx_description
1 polymer ?
#
loop_
_entity_poly.entity_id
_entity_poly.type
_entity_poly.pdbx_seq_one_letter_code
_entity_poly.pdbx_strand_id
1 'polypeptide(L)'
;MASVSAGVRLLKRAVGFALICAGEVTPGTLASRTPCDRWDLRALLAHSTDSALVLREAIGSGCVRHRASADPRPGSGPRYCQDPAAAFRAEARMLLGACAVAGAERRVAVGDRQLAIAIVAATGAIELAVHGWDISVACGAGRPIPPVLATDLLDITPWLVTDATRAGLFGDAVRVTPLACPGDKLVAMLGRTPAA
;
A
#
# COMPACT_ATOMS: atom_id res chain seq x y z
N MET A 1 -3.45 11.42 -26.81
CA MET A 1 -3.78 10.83 -25.48
C MET A 1 -2.52 10.81 -24.65
N ALA A 2 -2.48 11.47 -23.48
CA ALA A 2 -1.31 11.45 -22.60
C ALA A 2 -1.05 10.02 -22.12
N SER A 3 0.18 9.54 -22.26
CA SER A 3 0.58 8.21 -21.79
C SER A 3 0.53 8.20 -20.26
N VAL A 4 -0.17 7.23 -19.67
CA VAL A 4 -0.19 7.01 -18.21
C VAL A 4 1.19 6.53 -17.77
N SER A 5 1.78 7.14 -16.74
CA SER A 5 3.11 6.74 -16.25
C SER A 5 3.13 5.28 -15.77
N ALA A 6 4.30 4.63 -15.85
CA ALA A 6 4.49 3.26 -15.39
C ALA A 6 4.11 3.12 -13.90
N GLY A 7 4.48 4.09 -13.06
CA GLY A 7 4.13 4.10 -11.65
C GLY A 7 2.63 4.14 -11.39
N VAL A 8 1.88 4.95 -12.17
CA VAL A 8 0.41 5.00 -12.04
C VAL A 8 -0.23 3.68 -12.46
N ARG A 9 0.31 3.01 -13.50
CA ARG A 9 -0.19 1.65 -13.88
C ARG A 9 0.06 0.63 -12.78
N LEU A 10 1.24 0.66 -12.15
CA LEU A 10 1.55 -0.21 -11.00
C LEU A 10 0.60 0.06 -9.83
N LEU A 11 0.37 1.33 -9.49
CA LEU A 11 -0.55 1.72 -8.43
C LEU A 11 -1.97 1.20 -8.69
N LYS A 12 -2.50 1.34 -9.91
CA LYS A 12 -3.83 0.80 -10.26
C LYS A 12 -3.93 -0.71 -10.01
N ARG A 13 -2.89 -1.46 -10.36
CA ARG A 13 -2.86 -2.93 -10.14
C ARG A 13 -2.77 -3.27 -8.66
N ALA A 14 -1.94 -2.55 -7.91
CA ALA A 14 -1.79 -2.73 -6.46
C ALA A 14 -3.10 -2.41 -5.70
N VAL A 15 -3.77 -1.31 -6.06
CA VAL A 15 -5.09 -0.95 -5.50
C VAL A 15 -6.13 -2.02 -5.82
N GLY A 16 -6.15 -2.54 -7.06
CA GLY A 16 -7.05 -3.63 -7.45
C GLY A 16 -6.83 -4.88 -6.60
N PHE A 17 -5.59 -5.28 -6.36
CA PHE A 17 -5.25 -6.40 -5.48
C PHE A 17 -5.68 -6.12 -4.03
N ALA A 18 -5.36 -4.96 -3.47
CA ALA A 18 -5.73 -4.59 -2.11
C ALA A 18 -7.26 -4.56 -1.90
N LEU A 19 -8.03 -4.13 -2.91
CA LEU A 19 -9.51 -4.17 -2.89
C LEU A 19 -10.05 -5.59 -2.81
N ILE A 20 -9.43 -6.55 -3.52
CA ILE A 20 -9.80 -7.97 -3.45
C ILE A 20 -9.55 -8.49 -2.03
N CYS A 21 -8.36 -8.24 -1.47
CA CYS A 21 -8.02 -8.66 -0.11
C CYS A 21 -8.93 -8.02 0.96
N ALA A 22 -9.27 -6.73 0.80
CA ALA A 22 -10.20 -6.05 1.71
C ALA A 22 -11.65 -6.59 1.61
N GLY A 23 -11.98 -7.33 0.57
CA GLY A 23 -13.25 -8.07 0.44
C GLY A 23 -13.34 -9.29 1.37
N GLU A 24 -12.22 -9.78 1.87
CA GLU A 24 -12.12 -10.95 2.78
C GLU A 24 -12.36 -10.57 4.25
N VAL A 25 -12.34 -9.28 4.57
CA VAL A 25 -12.48 -8.77 5.93
C VAL A 25 -13.90 -8.97 6.44
N THR A 26 -14.01 -9.52 7.63
CA THR A 26 -15.26 -9.68 8.39
C THR A 26 -15.15 -8.95 9.75
N PRO A 27 -16.26 -8.65 10.43
CA PRO A 27 -16.19 -8.08 11.77
C PRO A 27 -15.36 -8.91 12.76
N GLY A 28 -15.39 -10.25 12.61
CA GLY A 28 -14.65 -11.18 13.47
C GLY A 28 -13.13 -11.17 13.26
N THR A 29 -12.66 -10.73 12.09
CA THR A 29 -11.21 -10.69 11.78
C THR A 29 -10.55 -9.36 12.17
N LEU A 30 -11.29 -8.33 12.54
CA LEU A 30 -10.76 -6.98 12.78
C LEU A 30 -9.71 -6.90 13.91
N ALA A 31 -9.74 -7.79 14.87
CA ALA A 31 -8.77 -7.89 15.95
C ALA A 31 -7.62 -8.87 15.66
N SER A 32 -7.58 -9.48 14.47
CA SER A 32 -6.52 -10.40 14.07
C SER A 32 -5.18 -9.68 13.99
N ARG A 33 -4.12 -10.38 14.39
CA ARG A 33 -2.74 -9.93 14.16
C ARG A 33 -2.45 -9.87 12.67
N THR A 34 -1.64 -8.91 12.26
CA THR A 34 -1.17 -8.79 10.88
C THR A 34 0.33 -9.11 10.80
N PRO A 35 0.87 -9.45 9.63
CA PRO A 35 2.32 -9.57 9.43
C PRO A 35 3.07 -8.24 9.66
N CYS A 36 2.36 -7.13 9.68
CA CYS A 36 2.89 -5.84 10.12
C CYS A 36 2.76 -5.77 11.65
N ASP A 37 3.80 -6.16 12.40
CA ASP A 37 3.80 -6.32 13.86
C ASP A 37 3.27 -5.14 14.67
N ARG A 38 3.19 -3.97 14.05
CA ARG A 38 2.74 -2.73 14.70
C ARG A 38 1.23 -2.59 14.82
N TRP A 39 0.45 -3.36 14.03
CA TRP A 39 -1.00 -3.15 13.89
C TRP A 39 -1.79 -4.45 13.90
N ASP A 40 -2.97 -4.44 14.54
CA ASP A 40 -4.05 -5.36 14.23
C ASP A 40 -4.69 -5.00 12.87
N LEU A 41 -5.59 -5.85 12.39
CA LEU A 41 -6.22 -5.63 11.10
C LEU A 41 -7.04 -4.33 11.04
N ARG A 42 -7.66 -3.92 12.14
CA ARG A 42 -8.41 -2.65 12.23
C ARG A 42 -7.48 -1.45 12.03
N ALA A 43 -6.36 -1.42 12.74
CA ALA A 43 -5.38 -0.35 12.63
C ALA A 43 -4.72 -0.32 11.24
N LEU A 44 -4.41 -1.49 10.66
CA LEU A 44 -3.87 -1.61 9.32
C LEU A 44 -4.84 -1.05 8.25
N LEU A 45 -6.14 -1.34 8.36
CA LEU A 45 -7.16 -0.80 7.45
C LEU A 45 -7.29 0.72 7.58
N ALA A 46 -7.21 1.27 8.79
CA ALA A 46 -7.23 2.71 9.01
C ALA A 46 -5.99 3.37 8.36
N HIS A 47 -4.80 2.82 8.58
CA HIS A 47 -3.55 3.26 7.94
C HIS A 47 -3.64 3.18 6.40
N SER A 48 -4.12 2.07 5.87
CA SER A 48 -4.28 1.90 4.41
C SER A 48 -5.28 2.89 3.80
N THR A 49 -6.31 3.27 4.58
CA THR A 49 -7.27 4.32 4.17
C THR A 49 -6.57 5.68 4.09
N ASP A 50 -5.77 6.03 5.10
CA ASP A 50 -5.00 7.28 5.12
C ASP A 50 -3.97 7.32 3.98
N SER A 51 -3.27 6.22 3.73
CA SER A 51 -2.32 6.10 2.60
C SER A 51 -3.03 6.29 1.25
N ALA A 52 -4.20 5.66 1.05
CA ALA A 52 -4.98 5.81 -0.17
C ALA A 52 -5.48 7.26 -0.36
N LEU A 53 -5.88 7.94 0.71
CA LEU A 53 -6.28 9.36 0.69
C LEU A 53 -5.11 10.26 0.27
N VAL A 54 -3.93 10.08 0.89
CA VAL A 54 -2.71 10.84 0.55
C VAL A 54 -2.33 10.66 -0.92
N LEU A 55 -2.38 9.42 -1.41
CA LEU A 55 -2.11 9.10 -2.82
C LEU A 55 -3.15 9.73 -3.76
N ARG A 56 -4.42 9.73 -3.38
CA ARG A 56 -5.48 10.37 -4.16
C ARG A 56 -5.28 11.88 -4.24
N GLU A 57 -4.91 12.53 -3.14
CA GLU A 57 -4.57 13.96 -3.15
C GLU A 57 -3.37 14.24 -4.06
N ALA A 58 -2.29 13.46 -3.92
CA ALA A 58 -1.09 13.57 -4.73
C ALA A 58 -1.42 13.46 -6.23
N ILE A 59 -2.16 12.43 -6.62
CA ILE A 59 -2.48 12.13 -8.01
C ILE A 59 -3.54 13.06 -8.56
N GLY A 60 -4.57 13.40 -7.78
CA GLY A 60 -5.68 14.24 -8.21
C GLY A 60 -5.35 15.71 -8.27
N SER A 61 -4.77 16.28 -7.21
CA SER A 61 -4.50 17.72 -7.09
C SER A 61 -3.04 18.11 -7.36
N GLY A 62 -2.10 17.16 -7.33
CA GLY A 62 -0.65 17.43 -7.43
C GLY A 62 -0.06 18.03 -6.15
N CYS A 63 -0.76 17.97 -5.03
CA CYS A 63 -0.31 18.47 -3.74
C CYS A 63 -0.82 17.56 -2.63
N VAL A 64 0.05 17.18 -1.71
CA VAL A 64 -0.31 16.42 -0.52
C VAL A 64 -0.54 17.40 0.63
N ARG A 65 -1.76 17.50 1.11
CA ARG A 65 -2.16 18.30 2.28
C ARG A 65 -2.32 17.46 3.53
N HIS A 66 -2.66 16.20 3.33
CA HIS A 66 -2.85 15.23 4.40
C HIS A 66 -1.53 14.55 4.73
N ARG A 67 -1.26 14.29 6.02
CA ARG A 67 -0.21 13.38 6.44
C ARG A 67 -0.86 12.06 6.83
N ALA A 68 -0.47 10.97 6.19
CA ALA A 68 -0.80 9.64 6.69
C ALA A 68 -0.28 9.50 8.11
N SER A 69 -1.09 9.01 9.03
CA SER A 69 -0.66 8.76 10.40
C SER A 69 0.32 7.57 10.42
N ALA A 70 1.54 7.80 10.89
CA ALA A 70 2.52 6.72 11.09
C ALA A 70 2.16 5.83 12.29
N ASP A 71 1.27 6.28 13.16
CA ASP A 71 0.83 5.58 14.37
C ASP A 71 -0.66 5.87 14.63
N PRO A 72 -1.58 5.10 14.03
CA PRO A 72 -3.00 5.22 14.31
C PRO A 72 -3.29 4.60 15.68
N ARG A 73 -2.99 5.33 16.77
CA ARG A 73 -3.43 4.90 18.10
C ARG A 73 -4.94 4.76 18.13
N PRO A 74 -5.48 3.67 18.70
CA PRO A 74 -6.90 3.52 18.90
C PRO A 74 -7.46 4.75 19.66
N GLY A 75 -8.39 5.49 19.04
CA GLY A 75 -9.10 6.59 19.68
C GLY A 75 -8.67 8.01 19.30
N SER A 76 -7.66 8.22 18.48
CA SER A 76 -7.18 9.57 18.15
C SER A 76 -7.58 10.05 16.75
N GLY A 77 -8.87 10.09 16.40
CA GLY A 77 -9.30 10.76 15.17
C GLY A 77 -10.73 10.44 14.73
N PRO A 78 -11.34 11.28 13.87
CA PRO A 78 -12.71 11.13 13.38
C PRO A 78 -12.93 9.93 12.46
N ARG A 79 -11.93 9.06 12.25
CA ARG A 79 -11.93 7.91 11.31
C ARG A 79 -12.13 6.56 11.98
N TYR A 80 -12.57 6.51 13.23
CA TYR A 80 -13.04 5.26 13.83
C TYR A 80 -14.39 4.91 13.20
N CYS A 81 -14.32 4.46 11.95
CA CYS A 81 -15.47 3.97 11.23
C CYS A 81 -15.90 2.63 11.83
N GLN A 82 -17.20 2.42 11.98
CA GLN A 82 -17.74 1.13 12.40
C GLN A 82 -17.34 0.01 11.43
N ASP A 83 -17.17 0.33 10.14
CA ASP A 83 -16.66 -0.58 9.10
C ASP A 83 -15.40 -0.02 8.43
N PRO A 84 -14.20 -0.29 9.01
CA PRO A 84 -12.94 0.21 8.43
C PRO A 84 -12.63 -0.41 7.06
N ALA A 85 -13.12 -1.61 6.77
CA ALA A 85 -12.95 -2.22 5.46
C ALA A 85 -13.78 -1.52 4.38
N ALA A 86 -15.02 -1.10 4.72
CA ALA A 86 -15.83 -0.29 3.80
C ALA A 86 -15.19 1.08 3.56
N ALA A 87 -14.63 1.72 4.59
CA ALA A 87 -13.93 3.00 4.47
C ALA A 87 -12.72 2.88 3.54
N PHE A 88 -11.88 1.85 3.74
CA PHE A 88 -10.74 1.58 2.86
C PHE A 88 -11.19 1.33 1.41
N ARG A 89 -12.19 0.47 1.21
CA ARG A 89 -12.69 0.17 -0.15
C ARG A 89 -13.26 1.41 -0.85
N ALA A 90 -13.91 2.30 -0.12
CA ALA A 90 -14.41 3.57 -0.69
C ALA A 90 -13.27 4.47 -1.15
N GLU A 91 -12.28 4.72 -0.29
CA GLU A 91 -11.13 5.58 -0.61
C GLU A 91 -10.27 4.98 -1.74
N ALA A 92 -10.03 3.68 -1.72
CA ALA A 92 -9.29 2.98 -2.76
C ALA A 92 -9.97 3.09 -4.15
N ARG A 93 -11.32 3.05 -4.21
CA ARG A 93 -12.05 3.29 -5.47
C ARG A 93 -11.92 4.72 -5.95
N MET A 94 -11.97 5.71 -5.04
CA MET A 94 -11.73 7.12 -5.39
C MET A 94 -10.30 7.33 -5.91
N LEU A 95 -9.31 6.66 -5.33
CA LEU A 95 -7.93 6.67 -5.82
C LEU A 95 -7.84 6.09 -7.25
N LEU A 96 -8.52 4.99 -7.55
CA LEU A 96 -8.59 4.45 -8.92
C LEU A 96 -9.17 5.45 -9.91
N GLY A 97 -10.21 6.19 -9.52
CA GLY A 97 -10.78 7.28 -10.31
C GLY A 97 -9.77 8.38 -10.59
N ALA A 98 -9.01 8.82 -9.59
CA ALA A 98 -7.94 9.81 -9.75
C ALA A 98 -6.83 9.31 -10.69
N CYS A 99 -6.44 8.03 -10.59
CA CYS A 99 -5.46 7.40 -11.49
C CYS A 99 -5.94 7.33 -12.95
N ALA A 100 -7.24 7.31 -13.20
CA ALA A 100 -7.76 7.22 -14.56
C ALA A 100 -7.58 8.51 -15.36
N VAL A 101 -7.53 9.66 -14.67
CA VAL A 101 -7.38 11.00 -15.26
C VAL A 101 -6.00 11.64 -15.08
N ALA A 102 -5.07 10.91 -14.45
CA ALA A 102 -3.73 11.42 -14.16
C ALA A 102 -2.88 11.58 -15.43
N GLY A 103 -2.28 12.76 -15.60
CA GLY A 103 -1.28 13.02 -16.65
C GLY A 103 0.09 12.40 -16.30
N ALA A 104 0.84 11.95 -17.33
CA ALA A 104 2.09 11.21 -17.14
C ALA A 104 3.25 12.03 -16.57
N GLU A 105 3.31 13.33 -16.88
CA GLU A 105 4.48 14.18 -16.59
C GLU A 105 4.25 15.14 -15.40
N ARG A 106 3.21 14.87 -14.61
CA ARG A 106 2.87 15.73 -13.50
C ARG A 106 3.86 15.62 -12.35
N ARG A 107 4.18 16.75 -11.74
CA ARG A 107 4.90 16.80 -10.46
C ARG A 107 3.91 16.94 -9.31
N VAL A 108 4.31 16.41 -8.17
CA VAL A 108 3.52 16.40 -6.94
C VAL A 108 4.31 17.12 -5.85
N ALA A 109 3.70 18.11 -5.22
CA ALA A 109 4.26 18.77 -4.05
C ALA A 109 4.01 17.93 -2.80
N VAL A 110 5.11 17.50 -2.16
CA VAL A 110 5.08 16.76 -0.88
C VAL A 110 5.96 17.52 0.12
N GLY A 111 5.33 18.27 1.01
CA GLY A 111 6.03 19.24 1.86
C GLY A 111 6.75 20.28 1.01
N ASP A 112 8.06 20.44 1.22
CA ASP A 112 8.96 21.34 0.50
C ASP A 112 9.53 20.75 -0.82
N ARG A 113 9.18 19.51 -1.17
CA ARG A 113 9.75 18.79 -2.31
C ARG A 113 8.76 18.66 -3.46
N GLN A 114 9.33 18.65 -4.68
CA GLN A 114 8.60 18.36 -5.92
C GLN A 114 9.04 16.99 -6.46
N LEU A 115 8.16 16.01 -6.40
CA LEU A 115 8.42 14.65 -6.87
C LEU A 115 7.71 14.37 -8.19
N ALA A 116 8.29 13.51 -9.03
CA ALA A 116 7.57 13.00 -10.19
C ALA A 116 6.39 12.12 -9.74
N ILE A 117 5.23 12.30 -10.37
CA ILE A 117 4.02 11.49 -10.07
C ILE A 117 4.32 9.99 -10.19
N ALA A 118 5.21 9.59 -11.09
CA ALA A 118 5.62 8.20 -11.26
C ALA A 118 6.27 7.62 -10.01
N ILE A 119 7.10 8.39 -9.30
CA ILE A 119 7.76 7.98 -8.06
C ILE A 119 6.74 7.85 -6.93
N VAL A 120 5.88 8.86 -6.74
CA VAL A 120 4.84 8.85 -5.72
C VAL A 120 3.89 7.67 -5.92
N ALA A 121 3.47 7.43 -7.16
CA ALA A 121 2.59 6.32 -7.49
C ALA A 121 3.27 4.95 -7.32
N ALA A 122 4.56 4.83 -7.66
CA ALA A 122 5.33 3.60 -7.47
C ALA A 122 5.52 3.26 -5.98
N THR A 123 5.83 4.26 -5.15
CA THR A 123 5.89 4.08 -3.69
C THR A 123 4.54 3.63 -3.13
N GLY A 124 3.45 4.29 -3.55
CA GLY A 124 2.11 3.89 -3.16
C GLY A 124 1.69 2.51 -3.65
N ALA A 125 2.23 2.05 -4.79
CA ALA A 125 1.98 0.70 -5.29
C ALA A 125 2.62 -0.37 -4.39
N ILE A 126 3.85 -0.14 -3.90
CA ILE A 126 4.51 -1.03 -2.93
C ILE A 126 3.68 -1.09 -1.64
N GLU A 127 3.34 0.06 -1.09
CA GLU A 127 2.55 0.23 0.13
C GLU A 127 1.24 -0.57 0.08
N LEU A 128 0.40 -0.31 -0.94
CA LEU A 128 -0.92 -0.92 -1.05
C LEU A 128 -0.87 -2.41 -1.45
N ALA A 129 0.14 -2.84 -2.21
CA ALA A 129 0.29 -4.26 -2.54
C ALA A 129 0.68 -5.08 -1.30
N VAL A 130 1.64 -4.59 -0.51
CA VAL A 130 2.11 -5.31 0.67
C VAL A 130 1.06 -5.29 1.79
N HIS A 131 0.42 -4.16 2.05
CA HIS A 131 -0.68 -4.12 3.02
C HIS A 131 -1.92 -4.90 2.55
N GLY A 132 -2.18 -4.99 1.25
CA GLY A 132 -3.18 -5.91 0.72
C GLY A 132 -2.87 -7.37 1.08
N TRP A 133 -1.61 -7.78 0.94
CA TRP A 133 -1.15 -9.10 1.37
C TRP A 133 -1.26 -9.28 2.90
N ASP A 134 -0.81 -8.29 3.70
CA ASP A 134 -0.96 -8.30 5.15
C ASP A 134 -2.43 -8.48 5.58
N ILE A 135 -3.38 -7.79 4.91
CA ILE A 135 -4.83 -7.92 5.13
C ILE A 135 -5.29 -9.36 4.86
N SER A 136 -4.91 -9.93 3.71
CA SER A 136 -5.33 -11.27 3.34
C SER A 136 -4.81 -12.34 4.29
N VAL A 137 -3.55 -12.21 4.74
CA VAL A 137 -2.97 -13.10 5.76
C VAL A 137 -3.74 -12.99 7.08
N ALA A 138 -4.04 -11.78 7.55
CA ALA A 138 -4.80 -11.55 8.77
C ALA A 138 -6.23 -12.09 8.71
N CYS A 139 -6.81 -12.19 7.52
CA CYS A 139 -8.11 -12.83 7.27
C CYS A 139 -8.02 -14.36 7.15
N GLY A 140 -6.83 -14.94 7.16
CA GLY A 140 -6.62 -16.38 6.98
C GLY A 140 -6.71 -16.87 5.52
N ALA A 141 -6.84 -15.97 4.55
CA ALA A 141 -6.94 -16.33 3.13
C ALA A 141 -5.58 -16.54 2.46
N GLY A 142 -4.52 -15.86 2.94
CA GLY A 142 -3.16 -16.06 2.45
C GLY A 142 -2.97 -15.80 0.94
N ARG A 143 -3.74 -14.88 0.37
CA ARG A 143 -3.73 -14.60 -1.07
C ARG A 143 -2.37 -14.04 -1.50
N PRO A 144 -1.65 -14.68 -2.43
CA PRO A 144 -0.37 -14.18 -2.89
C PRO A 144 -0.53 -12.91 -3.73
N ILE A 145 0.46 -12.02 -3.66
CA ILE A 145 0.55 -10.89 -4.60
C ILE A 145 0.70 -11.47 -6.02
N PRO A 146 -0.10 -11.00 -7.02
CA PRO A 146 -0.02 -11.52 -8.39
C PRO A 146 1.42 -11.49 -8.92
N PRO A 147 1.94 -12.59 -9.51
CA PRO A 147 3.36 -12.72 -9.84
C PRO A 147 3.90 -11.58 -10.72
N VAL A 148 3.15 -11.15 -11.73
CA VAL A 148 3.55 -10.04 -12.61
C VAL A 148 3.62 -8.72 -11.84
N LEU A 149 2.68 -8.46 -10.92
CA LEU A 149 2.72 -7.28 -10.07
C LEU A 149 3.93 -7.34 -9.13
N ALA A 150 4.16 -8.47 -8.48
CA ALA A 150 5.28 -8.65 -7.56
C ALA A 150 6.63 -8.48 -8.24
N THR A 151 6.81 -9.02 -9.47
CA THR A 151 8.04 -8.85 -10.27
C THR A 151 8.28 -7.37 -10.57
N ASP A 152 7.28 -6.68 -11.10
CA ASP A 152 7.41 -5.26 -11.42
C ASP A 152 7.72 -4.40 -10.16
N LEU A 153 7.17 -4.78 -8.99
CA LEU A 153 7.45 -4.11 -7.72
C LEU A 153 8.86 -4.43 -7.19
N LEU A 154 9.35 -5.67 -7.35
CA LEU A 154 10.71 -6.06 -6.98
C LEU A 154 11.76 -5.26 -7.74
N ASP A 155 11.53 -4.95 -9.02
CA ASP A 155 12.46 -4.18 -9.85
C ASP A 155 12.66 -2.74 -9.35
N ILE A 156 11.63 -2.16 -8.71
CA ILE A 156 11.66 -0.78 -8.24
C ILE A 156 11.91 -0.63 -6.74
N THR A 157 11.59 -1.66 -5.95
CA THR A 157 11.69 -1.59 -4.47
C THR A 157 13.08 -1.23 -3.98
N PRO A 158 14.21 -1.77 -4.51
CA PRO A 158 15.55 -1.40 -4.04
C PRO A 158 15.91 0.08 -4.22
N TRP A 159 15.27 0.75 -5.17
CA TRP A 159 15.49 2.20 -5.42
C TRP A 159 14.67 3.09 -4.47
N LEU A 160 13.58 2.59 -3.93
CA LEU A 160 12.64 3.33 -3.08
C LEU A 160 12.81 2.99 -1.60
N VAL A 161 13.18 1.73 -1.30
CA VAL A 161 13.39 1.23 0.07
C VAL A 161 14.88 0.92 0.25
N THR A 162 15.60 1.95 0.65
CA THR A 162 17.03 1.89 0.98
C THR A 162 17.21 1.79 2.50
N ASP A 163 18.43 1.55 2.98
CA ASP A 163 18.70 1.53 4.43
C ASP A 163 18.29 2.85 5.10
N ALA A 164 18.47 3.98 4.41
CA ALA A 164 18.10 5.30 4.90
C ALA A 164 16.56 5.51 5.00
N THR A 165 15.78 4.86 4.12
CA THR A 165 14.30 5.00 4.11
C THR A 165 13.61 3.85 4.83
N ARG A 166 14.30 2.76 5.11
CA ARG A 166 13.77 1.58 5.81
C ARG A 166 13.45 1.87 7.27
N ALA A 167 14.31 2.60 7.95
CA ALA A 167 14.20 2.84 9.39
C ALA A 167 12.84 3.42 9.79
N GLY A 168 12.12 2.73 10.66
CA GLY A 168 10.79 3.12 11.14
C GLY A 168 9.61 2.88 10.18
N LEU A 169 9.88 2.47 8.93
CA LEU A 169 8.83 2.17 7.93
C LEU A 169 8.71 0.67 7.64
N PHE A 170 9.84 -0.03 7.56
CA PHE A 170 9.90 -1.46 7.24
C PHE A 170 10.77 -2.20 8.24
N GLY A 171 10.44 -3.47 8.50
CA GLY A 171 11.30 -4.38 9.24
C GLY A 171 12.57 -4.76 8.44
N ASP A 172 13.49 -5.45 9.11
CA ASP A 172 14.67 -6.01 8.45
C ASP A 172 14.27 -7.06 7.41
N ALA A 173 15.02 -7.10 6.30
CA ALA A 173 14.73 -8.04 5.24
C ALA A 173 14.88 -9.49 5.74
N VAL A 174 13.87 -10.31 5.46
CA VAL A 174 13.85 -11.74 5.80
C VAL A 174 14.49 -12.53 4.66
N ARG A 175 15.30 -13.53 4.99
CA ARG A 175 15.90 -14.43 3.99
C ARG A 175 14.87 -15.43 3.49
N VAL A 176 14.77 -15.56 2.18
CA VAL A 176 13.97 -16.59 1.50
C VAL A 176 14.84 -17.36 0.51
N THR A 177 14.39 -18.54 0.13
CA THR A 177 15.08 -19.34 -0.89
C THR A 177 15.15 -18.58 -2.23
N PRO A 178 16.22 -18.74 -3.03
CA PRO A 178 16.29 -18.17 -4.38
C PRO A 178 15.13 -18.59 -5.29
N LEU A 179 14.54 -19.76 -5.03
CA LEU A 179 13.39 -20.31 -5.77
C LEU A 179 12.04 -19.81 -5.28
N ALA A 180 11.99 -18.99 -4.21
CA ALA A 180 10.74 -18.40 -3.73
C ALA A 180 10.03 -17.62 -4.83
N CYS A 181 8.70 -17.59 -4.79
CA CYS A 181 7.91 -16.85 -5.75
C CYS A 181 8.16 -15.32 -5.63
N PRO A 182 7.90 -14.53 -6.69
CA PRO A 182 8.12 -13.08 -6.64
C PRO A 182 7.39 -12.39 -5.48
N GLY A 183 6.16 -12.85 -5.14
CA GLY A 183 5.40 -12.30 -4.02
C GLY A 183 6.12 -12.47 -2.69
N ASP A 184 6.62 -13.69 -2.43
CA ASP A 184 7.35 -14.00 -1.20
C ASP A 184 8.66 -13.22 -1.09
N LYS A 185 9.40 -13.09 -2.21
CA LYS A 185 10.60 -12.26 -2.27
C LYS A 185 10.30 -10.80 -1.94
N LEU A 186 9.21 -10.27 -2.47
CA LEU A 186 8.82 -8.88 -2.23
C LEU A 186 8.47 -8.63 -0.77
N VAL A 187 7.59 -9.46 -0.18
CA VAL A 187 7.17 -9.27 1.22
C VAL A 187 8.33 -9.52 2.18
N ALA A 188 9.20 -10.50 1.89
CA ALA A 188 10.41 -10.78 2.66
C ALA A 188 11.42 -9.61 2.61
N MET A 189 11.63 -9.00 1.45
CA MET A 189 12.45 -7.79 1.31
C MET A 189 11.93 -6.65 2.18
N LEU A 190 10.63 -6.59 2.44
CA LEU A 190 9.96 -5.57 3.24
C LEU A 190 9.72 -5.99 4.71
N GLY A 191 10.41 -7.05 5.16
CA GLY A 191 10.45 -7.46 6.56
C GLY A 191 9.30 -8.37 7.00
N ARG A 192 8.57 -8.99 6.06
CA ARG A 192 7.52 -9.96 6.37
C ARG A 192 8.05 -11.38 6.20
N THR A 193 7.56 -12.30 7.03
CA THR A 193 7.84 -13.73 6.86
C THR A 193 6.72 -14.34 6.00
N PRO A 194 7.01 -14.78 4.76
CA PRO A 194 6.03 -15.49 3.94
C PRO A 194 5.56 -16.76 4.65
N ALA A 195 4.32 -17.17 4.40
CA ALA A 195 3.85 -18.48 4.85
C ALA A 195 4.63 -19.57 4.10
N ALA A 196 5.04 -20.64 4.85
CA ALA A 196 5.74 -21.77 4.28
C ALA A 196 4.81 -22.62 3.37
#